data_d5ccea60b9163f615723114e84f307ed
#
_entry.id   d5ccea60b9163f615723114e84f307ed
#
_cell.length_a   1.000
_cell.length_b   1.000
_cell.length_c   1.000
_cell.angle_alpha   90.00
_cell.angle_beta   90.00
_cell.angle_gamma   90.00
#
_symmetry.space_group_name_H-M   'P 1'
#
loop_
_entity.id
_entity.type
_entity.pdbx_description
1 polymer ?
#
loop_
_entity_poly.entity_id
_entity_poly.type
_entity_poly.pdbx_seq_one_letter_code
_entity_poly.pdbx_strand_id
1 'polypeptide(L)'
;MRVIVGKRIALLLAMTTVFAASARAQDANYWSTAFGTRAQLLGGVVTGSPGDISSVYYNPGALALSKSSELLLAGSAYQYQRVAVDNGNGPGKTLVSASFVTVPSLFAGDIPILKHDRLAYAFLTRSSMNMEMNSRNTTGDNAAPPLPGAVFAAGEIQLKQNFSEDWYGLTYAHQLSPTLGFGVSPFLAVHSQNTRAALLVEGRNSADQSAVLSQSREFDFMYWSLLARFGLSGVRDSLTYGLTLTTPTLGLFGGGSVNYNNTLIDQTGSIGDVMGASYTPDVKAKHRSPLGAGAGASYGFGGTRVHAAIDWNAEVAKYTVLESPTFTVHKPSGDSTVTVVITDRRDAVFNWGLGLEHKFGATLTGFASYHTDLSARNQGEAPSASITAWDLNDVAAGVTWHVMRSDFALGVTTAFGNQPTPSVPGSTEGAPMPQDLQTHEKLVTVSLGWKITY
;
A
#
# COMPACT_ATOMS: atom_id res chain seq x y z
N MET A 1 28.71 4.75 38.25
CA MET A 1 28.03 3.78 37.34
C MET A 1 26.50 3.93 37.27
N ARG A 2 25.77 4.15 38.36
CA ARG A 2 24.30 4.32 38.36
C ARG A 2 23.78 5.57 37.61
N VAL A 3 24.51 6.67 37.56
CA VAL A 3 24.09 7.94 36.91
C VAL A 3 24.18 7.87 35.36
N ILE A 4 25.08 7.05 34.82
CA ILE A 4 25.27 6.90 33.36
C ILE A 4 24.17 6.01 32.76
N VAL A 5 23.69 5.00 33.51
CA VAL A 5 22.60 4.13 33.05
C VAL A 5 21.26 4.88 33.01
N GLY A 6 21.00 5.74 34.02
CA GLY A 6 19.78 6.55 34.05
C GLY A 6 19.66 7.54 32.90
N LYS A 7 20.77 8.19 32.48
CA LYS A 7 20.78 9.10 31.32
C LYS A 7 20.59 8.39 29.99
N ARG A 8 21.06 7.14 29.86
CA ARG A 8 20.88 6.35 28.63
C ARG A 8 19.45 5.82 28.49
N ILE A 9 18.80 5.44 29.61
CA ILE A 9 17.38 5.05 29.61
C ILE A 9 16.46 6.26 29.36
N ALA A 10 16.77 7.42 29.90
CA ALA A 10 16.03 8.65 29.63
C ALA A 10 16.15 9.10 28.18
N LEU A 11 17.28 8.90 27.50
CA LEU A 11 17.46 9.18 26.08
C LEU A 11 16.65 8.22 25.19
N LEU A 12 16.59 6.94 25.54
CA LEU A 12 15.74 5.94 24.87
C LEU A 12 14.24 6.23 25.05
N LEU A 13 13.81 6.62 26.25
CA LEU A 13 12.43 7.04 26.53
C LEU A 13 12.08 8.39 25.88
N ALA A 14 13.01 9.32 25.75
CA ALA A 14 12.80 10.59 25.07
C ALA A 14 12.68 10.42 23.54
N MET A 15 13.33 9.41 22.94
CA MET A 15 13.14 9.05 21.52
C MET A 15 11.75 8.45 21.23
N THR A 16 11.08 7.86 22.21
CA THR A 16 9.75 7.26 22.03
C THR A 16 8.59 8.27 22.12
N THR A 17 8.82 9.48 22.63
CA THR A 17 7.76 10.50 22.82
C THR A 17 7.62 11.51 21.69
N VAL A 18 8.51 11.52 20.69
CA VAL A 18 8.53 12.54 19.62
C VAL A 18 7.77 12.13 18.36
N PHE A 19 7.37 10.85 18.20
CA PHE A 19 6.80 10.37 16.95
C PHE A 19 5.38 9.81 17.12
N ALA A 20 4.40 10.72 17.18
CA ALA A 20 3.02 10.37 16.88
C ALA A 20 2.76 10.69 15.42
N ALA A 21 2.72 9.71 14.54
CA ALA A 21 2.03 9.72 13.24
C ALA A 21 2.44 8.57 12.32
N SER A 22 1.61 7.99 11.51
CA SER A 22 1.44 8.05 10.08
C SER A 22 1.45 6.74 9.27
N ALA A 23 0.64 6.62 8.29
CA ALA A 23 0.01 5.52 7.58
C ALA A 23 0.65 4.98 6.29
N ARG A 24 0.29 3.78 5.87
CA ARG A 24 0.50 3.13 4.55
C ARG A 24 -0.65 2.16 4.30
N ALA A 25 -1.00 1.81 3.17
CA ALA A 25 -0.50 1.42 1.91
C ALA A 25 -1.48 1.82 0.81
N GLN A 26 -0.95 1.99 -0.41
CA GLN A 26 -1.74 2.28 -1.58
C GLN A 26 -1.42 1.27 -2.66
N ASP A 27 -2.41 0.93 -3.47
CA ASP A 27 -2.27 0.03 -4.59
C ASP A 27 -1.24 0.51 -5.65
N ALA A 28 -1.01 1.83 -5.72
CA ALA A 28 -0.13 2.48 -6.67
C ALA A 28 1.26 2.86 -6.11
N ASN A 29 1.60 2.48 -4.88
CA ASN A 29 2.89 2.71 -4.26
C ASN A 29 3.73 1.43 -4.28
N TYR A 30 5.00 1.55 -4.67
CA TYR A 30 5.83 0.37 -4.92
C TYR A 30 6.91 0.13 -3.87
N TRP A 31 7.09 1.05 -2.92
CA TRP A 31 8.06 0.93 -1.84
C TRP A 31 7.43 0.89 -0.45
N SER A 32 6.12 0.73 -0.35
CA SER A 32 5.33 0.88 0.88
C SER A 32 5.60 -0.17 1.95
N THR A 33 6.09 -1.36 1.62
CA THR A 33 6.37 -2.42 2.58
C THR A 33 7.83 -2.81 2.58
N ALA A 34 8.43 -2.88 3.76
CA ALA A 34 9.81 -3.35 3.92
C ALA A 34 9.83 -4.77 4.51
N PHE A 35 10.70 -5.62 3.96
CA PHE A 35 10.76 -7.07 4.24
C PHE A 35 12.07 -7.44 4.91
N GLY A 36 12.01 -8.29 5.94
CA GLY A 36 13.20 -8.79 6.62
C GLY A 36 13.61 -8.01 7.86
N THR A 37 14.44 -8.61 8.71
CA THR A 37 14.82 -8.04 10.00
C THR A 37 15.64 -6.75 9.86
N ARG A 38 16.59 -6.73 8.95
CA ARG A 38 17.47 -5.60 8.70
C ARG A 38 16.86 -4.60 7.71
N ALA A 39 16.29 -5.10 6.63
CA ALA A 39 15.77 -4.26 5.57
C ALA A 39 14.56 -3.42 6.01
N GLN A 40 13.69 -3.93 6.89
CA GLN A 40 12.58 -3.14 7.43
C GLN A 40 13.04 -1.96 8.28
N LEU A 41 14.19 -2.09 8.99
CA LEU A 41 14.78 -1.01 9.79
C LEU A 41 15.51 0.03 8.94
N LEU A 42 15.88 -0.35 7.71
CA LEU A 42 16.45 0.52 6.67
C LEU A 42 15.39 0.99 5.66
N GLY A 43 14.09 0.82 5.94
CA GLY A 43 13.02 1.24 5.05
C GLY A 43 13.09 0.61 3.65
N GLY A 44 13.68 -0.57 3.49
CA GLY A 44 13.89 -1.21 2.18
C GLY A 44 15.08 -0.68 1.38
N VAL A 45 15.88 0.27 1.88
CA VAL A 45 17.06 0.86 1.21
C VAL A 45 18.24 -0.11 1.23
N VAL A 46 18.06 -1.31 0.66
CA VAL A 46 19.01 -2.42 0.78
C VAL A 46 19.34 -3.13 -0.54
N THR A 47 18.87 -2.63 -1.68
CA THR A 47 19.11 -3.24 -3.01
C THR A 47 20.59 -3.53 -3.27
N GLY A 48 21.49 -2.67 -2.79
CA GLY A 48 22.94 -2.85 -2.89
C GLY A 48 23.53 -3.79 -1.83
N SER A 49 22.83 -4.07 -0.73
CA SER A 49 23.34 -4.93 0.35
C SER A 49 22.21 -5.45 1.24
N PRO A 50 21.41 -6.41 0.79
CA PRO A 50 20.31 -6.98 1.58
C PRO A 50 20.78 -7.55 2.92
N GLY A 51 21.88 -8.28 2.93
CA GLY A 51 22.58 -8.74 4.13
C GLY A 51 21.88 -9.88 4.89
N ASP A 52 20.73 -10.33 4.42
CA ASP A 52 19.98 -11.50 4.93
C ASP A 52 19.14 -12.14 3.82
N ILE A 53 18.35 -13.17 4.18
CA ILE A 53 17.49 -13.90 3.24
C ILE A 53 16.41 -13.01 2.57
N SER A 54 16.14 -11.79 3.04
CA SER A 54 15.28 -10.83 2.36
C SER A 54 15.77 -10.45 0.96
N SER A 55 17.02 -10.83 0.62
CA SER A 55 17.59 -10.77 -0.73
C SER A 55 16.71 -11.49 -1.77
N VAL A 56 15.94 -12.50 -1.42
CA VAL A 56 14.95 -13.14 -2.31
C VAL A 56 13.99 -12.14 -2.97
N TYR A 57 13.71 -11.04 -2.29
CA TYR A 57 12.92 -9.92 -2.79
C TYR A 57 13.80 -8.76 -3.27
N TYR A 58 14.71 -8.24 -2.42
CA TYR A 58 15.44 -7.00 -2.76
C TYR A 58 16.45 -7.18 -3.88
N ASN A 59 17.24 -8.27 -3.86
CA ASN A 59 18.23 -8.57 -4.87
C ASN A 59 18.62 -10.06 -4.83
N PRO A 60 17.99 -10.91 -5.65
CA PRO A 60 18.28 -12.35 -5.65
C PRO A 60 19.76 -12.70 -5.84
N GLY A 61 20.53 -11.86 -6.57
CA GLY A 61 21.94 -12.07 -6.76
C GLY A 61 22.77 -12.01 -5.47
N ALA A 62 22.30 -11.28 -4.46
CA ALA A 62 22.99 -11.20 -3.18
C ALA A 62 22.90 -12.49 -2.37
N LEU A 63 21.88 -13.32 -2.59
CA LEU A 63 21.77 -14.63 -1.96
C LEU A 63 22.94 -15.56 -2.32
N ALA A 64 23.44 -15.47 -3.55
CA ALA A 64 24.61 -16.25 -3.99
C ALA A 64 25.90 -15.91 -3.23
N LEU A 65 26.00 -14.71 -2.67
CA LEU A 65 27.15 -14.25 -1.90
C LEU A 65 27.00 -14.49 -0.39
N SER A 66 25.86 -15.01 0.07
CA SER A 66 25.63 -15.36 1.48
C SER A 66 26.50 -16.55 1.89
N LYS A 67 27.09 -16.48 3.10
CA LYS A 67 27.99 -17.51 3.64
C LYS A 67 27.28 -18.54 4.51
N SER A 68 26.06 -18.25 4.94
CA SER A 68 25.27 -19.07 5.86
C SER A 68 23.86 -19.28 5.32
N SER A 69 23.21 -20.32 5.78
CA SER A 69 21.78 -20.55 5.55
C SER A 69 20.96 -19.91 6.65
N GLU A 70 19.81 -19.40 6.28
CA GLU A 70 18.96 -18.60 7.15
C GLU A 70 17.49 -19.00 7.05
N LEU A 71 16.77 -18.88 8.16
CA LEU A 71 15.32 -18.87 8.22
C LEU A 71 14.89 -17.54 8.83
N LEU A 72 13.97 -16.86 8.21
CA LEU A 72 13.53 -15.54 8.60
C LEU A 72 12.01 -15.47 8.71
N LEU A 73 11.53 -14.89 9.81
CA LEU A 73 10.16 -14.46 10.00
C LEU A 73 10.17 -12.96 10.36
N ALA A 74 9.56 -12.15 9.53
CA ALA A 74 9.42 -10.72 9.77
C ALA A 74 7.97 -10.27 9.57
N GLY A 75 7.55 -9.27 10.32
CA GLY A 75 6.20 -8.73 10.23
C GLY A 75 6.04 -7.40 10.94
N SER A 76 4.95 -6.73 10.63
CA SER A 76 4.45 -5.58 11.38
C SER A 76 3.62 -6.10 12.54
N ALA A 77 4.18 -6.05 13.77
CA ALA A 77 3.46 -6.50 14.97
C ALA A 77 2.22 -5.65 15.21
N TYR A 78 2.34 -4.34 14.96
CA TYR A 78 1.27 -3.37 15.07
C TYR A 78 1.40 -2.33 13.98
N GLN A 79 0.33 -2.18 13.21
CA GLN A 79 0.21 -1.16 12.19
C GLN A 79 -1.06 -0.35 12.44
N TYR A 80 -0.90 0.91 12.82
CA TYR A 80 -1.98 1.87 12.99
C TYR A 80 -2.07 2.75 11.76
N GLN A 81 -3.21 2.72 11.05
CA GLN A 81 -3.49 3.54 9.88
C GLN A 81 -4.59 4.56 10.19
N ARG A 82 -4.36 5.82 9.86
CA ARG A 82 -5.36 6.88 9.89
C ARG A 82 -5.34 7.66 8.57
N VAL A 83 -6.44 7.62 7.86
CA VAL A 83 -6.70 8.43 6.67
C VAL A 83 -7.78 9.44 7.01
N ALA A 84 -7.58 10.71 6.69
CA ALA A 84 -8.54 11.77 6.93
C ALA A 84 -8.72 12.61 5.66
N VAL A 85 -9.97 12.84 5.27
CA VAL A 85 -10.35 13.74 4.16
C VAL A 85 -11.08 14.93 4.75
N ASP A 86 -10.42 16.08 4.77
CA ASP A 86 -11.03 17.30 5.30
C ASP A 86 -12.18 17.76 4.41
N ASN A 87 -13.27 18.20 5.02
CA ASN A 87 -14.52 18.56 4.35
C ASN A 87 -15.14 17.45 3.50
N GLY A 88 -14.70 16.19 3.65
CA GLY A 88 -15.12 15.06 2.82
C GLY A 88 -16.62 14.72 2.91
N ASN A 89 -17.33 15.20 3.93
CA ASN A 89 -18.78 15.14 4.06
C ASN A 89 -19.39 16.52 4.35
N GLY A 90 -18.89 17.55 3.65
CA GLY A 90 -19.32 18.94 3.76
C GLY A 90 -18.42 19.81 4.65
N PRO A 91 -18.62 21.14 4.65
CA PRO A 91 -17.76 22.09 5.37
C PRO A 91 -17.62 21.77 6.85
N GLY A 92 -16.37 21.64 7.31
CA GLY A 92 -16.04 21.34 8.71
C GLY A 92 -16.26 19.87 9.13
N LYS A 93 -16.62 18.97 8.21
CA LYS A 93 -16.80 17.53 8.48
C LYS A 93 -15.73 16.71 7.82
N THR A 94 -14.79 16.19 8.60
CA THR A 94 -13.70 15.33 8.13
C THR A 94 -14.17 13.88 8.06
N LEU A 95 -13.98 13.21 6.91
CA LEU A 95 -14.09 11.77 6.80
C LEU A 95 -12.82 11.13 7.37
N VAL A 96 -12.97 10.16 8.25
CA VAL A 96 -11.82 9.50 8.90
C VAL A 96 -11.96 7.99 8.80
N SER A 97 -10.90 7.33 8.37
CA SER A 97 -10.65 5.91 8.60
C SER A 97 -9.51 5.74 9.59
N ALA A 98 -9.70 4.91 10.59
CA ALA A 98 -8.65 4.49 11.50
C ALA A 98 -8.69 2.97 11.62
N SER A 99 -7.61 2.31 11.26
CA SER A 99 -7.49 0.85 11.30
C SER A 99 -6.25 0.44 12.09
N PHE A 100 -6.35 -0.74 12.70
CA PHE A 100 -5.26 -1.35 13.46
C PHE A 100 -5.14 -2.80 13.00
N VAL A 101 -4.01 -3.14 12.40
CA VAL A 101 -3.80 -4.44 11.77
C VAL A 101 -2.43 -5.02 12.10
N THR A 102 -2.30 -6.33 11.98
CA THR A 102 -1.03 -7.06 12.01
C THR A 102 -0.80 -7.64 10.63
N VAL A 103 0.34 -7.35 10.01
CA VAL A 103 0.67 -7.81 8.66
C VAL A 103 1.95 -8.62 8.71
N PRO A 104 1.93 -9.96 8.47
CA PRO A 104 3.13 -10.71 8.18
C PRO A 104 3.78 -10.13 6.93
N SER A 105 5.04 -9.70 7.00
CA SER A 105 5.66 -9.10 5.83
C SER A 105 6.47 -10.09 5.01
N LEU A 106 7.25 -10.97 5.65
CA LEU A 106 8.08 -11.96 4.98
C LEU A 106 8.31 -13.19 5.84
N PHE A 107 8.08 -14.36 5.24
CA PHE A 107 8.60 -15.64 5.69
C PHE A 107 9.49 -16.22 4.58
N ALA A 108 10.76 -16.49 4.85
CA ALA A 108 11.71 -16.99 3.87
C ALA A 108 12.75 -17.92 4.48
N GLY A 109 13.22 -18.88 3.70
CA GLY A 109 14.32 -19.75 4.07
C GLY A 109 15.12 -20.19 2.85
N ASP A 110 16.41 -20.47 3.03
CA ASP A 110 17.27 -20.94 1.96
C ASP A 110 17.86 -22.34 2.25
N ILE A 111 18.16 -23.04 1.18
CA ILE A 111 18.76 -24.36 1.18
C ILE A 111 19.99 -24.31 0.25
N PRO A 112 21.21 -24.53 0.76
CA PRO A 112 22.38 -24.67 -0.11
C PRO A 112 22.26 -25.98 -0.90
N ILE A 113 22.31 -25.89 -2.24
CA ILE A 113 22.22 -27.08 -3.11
C ILE A 113 23.62 -27.56 -3.49
N LEU A 114 24.46 -26.62 -3.93
CA LEU A 114 25.83 -26.84 -4.36
C LEU A 114 26.75 -25.75 -3.80
N LYS A 115 28.05 -25.90 -4.00
CA LYS A 115 29.04 -24.96 -3.48
C LYS A 115 28.82 -23.50 -3.91
N HIS A 116 28.25 -23.28 -5.11
CA HIS A 116 28.05 -21.95 -5.72
C HIS A 116 26.57 -21.63 -6.00
N ASP A 117 25.65 -22.53 -5.63
CA ASP A 117 24.23 -22.43 -5.94
C ASP A 117 23.39 -22.47 -4.68
N ARG A 118 22.38 -21.63 -4.62
CA ARG A 118 21.38 -21.60 -3.55
C ARG A 118 19.97 -21.62 -4.10
N LEU A 119 19.11 -22.35 -3.43
CA LEU A 119 17.66 -22.23 -3.55
C LEU A 119 17.10 -21.56 -2.32
N ALA A 120 16.08 -20.74 -2.51
CA ALA A 120 15.31 -20.18 -1.41
C ALA A 120 13.82 -20.20 -1.76
N TYR A 121 12.99 -20.17 -0.73
CA TYR A 121 11.56 -19.96 -0.83
C TYR A 121 11.17 -18.72 -0.06
N ALA A 122 10.12 -18.05 -0.52
CA ALA A 122 9.59 -16.88 0.14
C ALA A 122 8.08 -16.81 0.02
N PHE A 123 7.44 -16.37 1.09
CA PHE A 123 6.09 -15.87 1.14
C PHE A 123 6.14 -14.44 1.69
N LEU A 124 5.52 -13.49 0.98
CA LEU A 124 5.48 -12.10 1.42
C LEU A 124 4.16 -11.42 1.02
N THR A 125 3.69 -10.51 1.87
CA THR A 125 2.59 -9.61 1.56
C THR A 125 3.18 -8.30 1.03
N ARG A 126 3.17 -8.15 -0.31
CA ARG A 126 3.79 -7.00 -0.99
C ARG A 126 3.11 -5.69 -0.63
N SER A 127 1.78 -5.69 -0.58
CA SER A 127 0.99 -4.53 -0.18
C SER A 127 -0.33 -4.97 0.42
N SER A 128 -0.87 -4.20 1.36
CA SER A 128 -2.20 -4.42 1.91
C SER A 128 -2.78 -3.11 2.43
N MET A 129 -4.10 -2.97 2.36
CA MET A 129 -4.84 -1.82 2.88
C MET A 129 -6.18 -2.25 3.44
N ASN A 130 -6.57 -1.64 4.54
CA ASN A 130 -7.92 -1.73 5.10
C ASN A 130 -8.39 -0.32 5.47
N MET A 131 -9.21 0.27 4.60
CA MET A 131 -9.76 1.61 4.79
C MET A 131 -11.28 1.54 4.79
N GLU A 132 -11.90 2.11 5.83
CA GLU A 132 -13.34 2.28 5.91
C GLU A 132 -13.65 3.65 6.52
N MET A 133 -14.44 4.45 5.81
CA MET A 133 -14.88 5.78 6.22
C MET A 133 -16.39 5.84 6.17
N ASN A 134 -17.00 6.26 7.27
CA ASN A 134 -18.43 6.50 7.37
C ASN A 134 -18.66 7.88 7.98
N SER A 135 -19.53 8.68 7.39
CA SER A 135 -19.92 9.95 7.95
C SER A 135 -21.34 10.31 7.56
N ARG A 136 -22.09 10.88 8.52
CA ARG A 136 -23.46 11.37 8.33
C ARG A 136 -23.54 12.84 8.74
N ASN A 137 -24.20 13.64 7.93
CA ASN A 137 -24.51 15.04 8.14
C ASN A 137 -26.01 15.28 8.11
N THR A 138 -26.47 16.31 8.81
CA THR A 138 -27.85 16.79 8.81
C THR A 138 -27.92 18.29 8.55
N THR A 139 -29.12 18.82 8.30
CA THR A 139 -29.34 20.27 8.05
C THR A 139 -28.74 21.17 9.12
N GLY A 140 -28.71 20.73 10.41
CA GLY A 140 -28.11 21.46 11.51
C GLY A 140 -26.59 21.58 11.43
N ASP A 141 -25.93 20.79 10.59
CA ASP A 141 -24.45 20.77 10.41
C ASP A 141 -23.98 21.71 9.28
N ASN A 142 -24.88 22.46 8.62
CA ASN A 142 -24.60 23.28 7.42
C ASN A 142 -23.96 22.51 6.25
N ALA A 143 -24.13 21.22 6.21
CA ALA A 143 -23.43 20.32 5.31
C ALA A 143 -24.36 19.38 4.53
N ALA A 144 -25.66 19.54 4.70
CA ALA A 144 -26.63 18.71 3.98
C ALA A 144 -26.60 19.01 2.48
N PRO A 145 -26.63 18.00 1.62
CA PRO A 145 -26.71 18.23 0.18
C PRO A 145 -27.99 18.99 -0.16
N PRO A 146 -27.94 19.91 -1.14
CA PRO A 146 -29.09 20.71 -1.50
C PRO A 146 -30.12 19.84 -2.23
N LEU A 147 -31.19 19.47 -1.52
CA LEU A 147 -32.41 18.99 -2.14
C LEU A 147 -33.35 20.21 -2.31
N PRO A 148 -33.86 20.48 -3.53
CA PRO A 148 -34.69 21.64 -3.78
C PRO A 148 -35.90 21.71 -2.83
N GLY A 149 -36.02 22.82 -2.09
CA GLY A 149 -37.14 23.05 -1.16
C GLY A 149 -37.09 22.23 0.14
N ALA A 150 -36.01 21.51 0.43
CA ALA A 150 -35.90 20.75 1.67
C ALA A 150 -35.75 21.66 2.90
N VAL A 151 -36.58 21.44 3.92
CA VAL A 151 -36.46 22.06 5.25
C VAL A 151 -35.62 21.20 6.21
N PHE A 152 -35.51 19.91 5.89
CA PHE A 152 -34.62 18.96 6.53
C PHE A 152 -33.91 18.15 5.46
N ALA A 153 -32.61 17.95 5.61
CA ALA A 153 -31.84 17.01 4.80
C ALA A 153 -30.78 16.29 5.65
N ALA A 154 -30.48 15.07 5.27
CA ALA A 154 -29.39 14.29 5.83
C ALA A 154 -28.63 13.61 4.70
N GLY A 155 -27.32 13.54 4.84
CA GLY A 155 -26.42 12.84 3.90
C GLY A 155 -25.51 11.88 4.62
N GLU A 156 -25.35 10.67 4.10
CA GLU A 156 -24.41 9.67 4.59
C GLU A 156 -23.48 9.24 3.46
N ILE A 157 -22.18 9.26 3.72
CA ILE A 157 -21.16 8.76 2.81
C ILE A 157 -20.46 7.57 3.45
N GLN A 158 -20.31 6.50 2.67
CA GLN A 158 -19.55 5.32 3.04
C GLN A 158 -18.50 5.06 1.95
N LEU A 159 -17.23 4.99 2.35
CA LEU A 159 -16.12 4.61 1.49
C LEU A 159 -15.39 3.43 2.13
N LYS A 160 -15.19 2.37 1.36
CA LYS A 160 -14.43 1.21 1.78
C LYS A 160 -13.47 0.81 0.68
N GLN A 161 -12.22 0.56 1.03
CA GLN A 161 -11.25 -0.09 0.16
C GLN A 161 -10.37 -1.02 0.96
N ASN A 162 -10.47 -2.30 0.65
CA ASN A 162 -9.62 -3.33 1.20
C ASN A 162 -8.92 -4.02 0.04
N PHE A 163 -7.61 -4.19 0.14
CA PHE A 163 -6.86 -5.01 -0.80
C PHE A 163 -5.65 -5.66 -0.14
N SER A 164 -5.20 -6.76 -0.73
CA SER A 164 -3.91 -7.39 -0.46
C SER A 164 -3.28 -7.89 -1.75
N GLU A 165 -1.95 -7.89 -1.79
CA GLU A 165 -1.16 -8.54 -2.83
C GLU A 165 -0.11 -9.41 -2.17
N ASP A 166 -0.27 -10.73 -2.31
CA ASP A 166 0.57 -11.74 -1.69
C ASP A 166 1.41 -12.45 -2.77
N TRP A 167 2.72 -12.57 -2.53
CA TRP A 167 3.66 -13.18 -3.44
C TRP A 167 4.24 -14.47 -2.86
N TYR A 168 4.22 -15.54 -3.63
CA TYR A 168 4.77 -16.86 -3.34
C TYR A 168 5.90 -17.13 -4.30
N GLY A 169 7.14 -17.23 -3.82
CA GLY A 169 8.32 -17.28 -4.66
C GLY A 169 9.28 -18.41 -4.36
N LEU A 170 9.97 -18.82 -5.42
CA LEU A 170 11.19 -19.61 -5.35
C LEU A 170 12.33 -18.79 -5.93
N THR A 171 13.50 -18.86 -5.33
CA THR A 171 14.68 -18.12 -5.78
C THR A 171 15.80 -19.09 -6.11
N TYR A 172 16.39 -18.95 -7.28
CA TYR A 172 17.67 -19.56 -7.62
C TYR A 172 18.75 -18.48 -7.70
N ALA A 173 19.88 -18.70 -7.06
CA ALA A 173 21.02 -17.80 -7.09
C ALA A 173 22.31 -18.54 -7.34
N HIS A 174 23.17 -17.98 -8.20
CA HIS A 174 24.46 -18.53 -8.62
C HIS A 174 25.59 -17.53 -8.39
N GLN A 175 26.68 -18.00 -7.79
CA GLN A 175 27.88 -17.24 -7.58
C GLN A 175 28.77 -17.25 -8.83
N LEU A 176 28.74 -16.16 -9.60
CA LEU A 176 29.55 -15.97 -10.82
C LEU A 176 31.03 -15.83 -10.53
N SER A 177 31.38 -15.21 -9.41
CA SER A 177 32.73 -15.10 -8.87
C SER A 177 32.69 -14.92 -7.34
N PRO A 178 33.81 -14.96 -6.63
CA PRO A 178 33.82 -14.71 -5.17
C PRO A 178 33.21 -13.37 -4.73
N THR A 179 33.08 -12.43 -5.66
CA THR A 179 32.59 -11.06 -5.39
C THR A 179 31.35 -10.69 -6.23
N LEU A 180 30.84 -11.59 -7.07
CA LEU A 180 29.70 -11.30 -7.95
C LEU A 180 28.69 -12.46 -7.94
N GLY A 181 27.45 -12.16 -7.68
CA GLY A 181 26.33 -13.10 -7.68
C GLY A 181 25.19 -12.64 -8.57
N PHE A 182 24.55 -13.60 -9.22
CA PHE A 182 23.32 -13.44 -10.01
C PHE A 182 22.21 -14.30 -9.42
N GLY A 183 20.96 -13.86 -9.54
CA GLY A 183 19.82 -14.65 -9.09
C GLY A 183 18.53 -14.27 -9.79
N VAL A 184 17.57 -15.17 -9.70
CA VAL A 184 16.21 -15.00 -10.21
C VAL A 184 15.20 -15.52 -9.20
N SER A 185 14.15 -14.76 -8.98
CA SER A 185 13.01 -15.09 -8.12
C SER A 185 11.73 -15.00 -8.95
N PRO A 186 11.22 -16.10 -9.53
CA PRO A 186 9.86 -16.16 -10.00
C PRO A 186 8.88 -16.13 -8.82
N PHE A 187 7.79 -15.37 -8.98
CA PHE A 187 6.71 -15.23 -8.01
C PHE A 187 5.36 -15.52 -8.65
N LEU A 188 4.52 -16.25 -7.92
CA LEU A 188 3.10 -16.29 -8.12
C LEU A 188 2.51 -15.16 -7.26
N ALA A 189 1.90 -14.17 -7.89
CA ALA A 189 1.26 -13.05 -7.22
C ALA A 189 -0.26 -13.22 -7.22
N VAL A 190 -0.87 -13.01 -6.06
CA VAL A 190 -2.32 -13.05 -5.85
C VAL A 190 -2.75 -11.68 -5.37
N HIS A 191 -3.50 -10.96 -6.19
CA HIS A 191 -4.11 -9.68 -5.83
C HIS A 191 -5.59 -9.89 -5.52
N SER A 192 -6.03 -9.40 -4.36
CA SER A 192 -7.43 -9.41 -3.92
C SER A 192 -7.85 -7.99 -3.55
N GLN A 193 -9.00 -7.55 -4.03
CA GLN A 193 -9.51 -6.21 -3.76
C GLN A 193 -11.02 -6.21 -3.59
N ASN A 194 -11.51 -5.43 -2.60
CA ASN A 194 -12.91 -5.06 -2.42
C ASN A 194 -13.00 -3.55 -2.23
N THR A 195 -13.80 -2.90 -3.06
CA THR A 195 -14.00 -1.44 -3.01
C THR A 195 -15.49 -1.15 -3.06
N ARG A 196 -15.95 -0.29 -2.14
CA ARG A 196 -17.31 0.21 -2.08
C ARG A 196 -17.31 1.73 -1.89
N ALA A 197 -18.13 2.41 -2.69
CA ALA A 197 -18.49 3.81 -2.49
C ALA A 197 -20.02 3.90 -2.46
N ALA A 198 -20.59 4.48 -1.39
CA ALA A 198 -22.03 4.64 -1.26
C ALA A 198 -22.36 6.04 -0.74
N LEU A 199 -23.47 6.58 -1.25
CA LEU A 199 -24.06 7.85 -0.86
C LEU A 199 -25.55 7.64 -0.61
N LEU A 200 -26.02 8.02 0.56
CA LEU A 200 -27.43 8.15 0.90
C LEU A 200 -27.74 9.61 1.19
N VAL A 201 -28.76 10.15 0.54
CA VAL A 201 -29.27 11.51 0.80
C VAL A 201 -30.76 11.44 1.04
N GLU A 202 -31.21 11.97 2.15
CA GLU A 202 -32.60 12.07 2.52
C GLU A 202 -33.00 13.54 2.68
N GLY A 203 -34.17 13.94 2.21
CA GLY A 203 -34.70 15.27 2.40
C GLY A 203 -36.20 15.29 2.60
N ARG A 204 -36.71 16.31 3.32
CA ARG A 204 -38.13 16.53 3.56
C ARG A 204 -38.43 18.02 3.36
N ASN A 205 -39.50 18.34 2.65
CA ASN A 205 -39.97 19.71 2.46
C ASN A 205 -40.98 20.12 3.55
N SER A 206 -41.44 21.38 3.49
CA SER A 206 -42.43 21.92 4.43
C SER A 206 -43.83 21.30 4.30
N ALA A 207 -44.11 20.60 3.24
CA ALA A 207 -45.36 19.85 3.02
C ALA A 207 -45.27 18.38 3.47
N ASP A 208 -44.22 18.02 4.20
CA ASP A 208 -43.94 16.68 4.71
C ASP A 208 -43.69 15.61 3.62
N GLN A 209 -43.39 16.05 2.39
CA GLN A 209 -43.03 15.16 1.30
C GLN A 209 -41.52 14.89 1.35
N SER A 210 -41.11 13.66 1.11
CA SER A 210 -39.73 13.19 1.20
C SER A 210 -39.14 12.88 -0.18
N ALA A 211 -37.83 13.11 -0.31
CA ALA A 211 -37.02 12.55 -1.39
C ALA A 211 -35.82 11.77 -0.79
N VAL A 212 -35.54 10.63 -1.39
CA VAL A 212 -34.43 9.74 -0.96
C VAL A 212 -33.62 9.34 -2.18
N LEU A 213 -32.33 9.68 -2.16
CA LEU A 213 -31.33 9.24 -3.13
C LEU A 213 -30.42 8.21 -2.48
N SER A 214 -30.36 7.01 -3.05
CA SER A 214 -29.42 5.95 -2.68
C SER A 214 -28.57 5.60 -3.89
N GLN A 215 -27.27 5.81 -3.77
CA GLN A 215 -26.30 5.45 -4.80
C GLN A 215 -25.21 4.59 -4.21
N SER A 216 -24.86 3.50 -4.87
CA SER A 216 -23.68 2.72 -4.50
C SER A 216 -23.04 2.06 -5.71
N ARG A 217 -21.73 1.94 -5.65
CA ARG A 217 -20.92 1.13 -6.54
C ARG A 217 -19.96 0.31 -5.68
N GLU A 218 -20.06 -0.99 -5.85
CA GLU A 218 -19.20 -1.95 -5.15
C GLU A 218 -18.66 -2.94 -6.16
N PHE A 219 -17.40 -3.31 -6.00
CA PHE A 219 -16.81 -4.40 -6.76
C PHE A 219 -15.78 -5.12 -5.88
N ASP A 220 -15.65 -6.40 -6.15
CA ASP A 220 -14.59 -7.24 -5.61
C ASP A 220 -13.96 -8.05 -6.73
N PHE A 221 -12.71 -8.40 -6.58
CA PHE A 221 -12.05 -9.34 -7.47
C PHE A 221 -10.81 -9.97 -6.85
N MET A 222 -10.47 -11.15 -7.38
CA MET A 222 -9.19 -11.81 -7.14
C MET A 222 -8.51 -12.09 -8.49
N TYR A 223 -7.20 -11.88 -8.54
CA TYR A 223 -6.42 -12.05 -9.75
C TYR A 223 -5.07 -12.74 -9.48
N TRP A 224 -4.77 -13.76 -10.28
CA TRP A 224 -3.56 -14.53 -10.19
C TRP A 224 -2.64 -14.21 -11.37
N SER A 225 -1.37 -14.00 -11.08
CA SER A 225 -0.37 -13.64 -12.10
C SER A 225 1.01 -14.16 -11.74
N LEU A 226 1.88 -14.24 -12.74
CA LEU A 226 3.30 -14.57 -12.58
C LEU A 226 4.15 -13.34 -12.88
N LEU A 227 5.24 -13.20 -12.17
CA LEU A 227 6.30 -12.25 -12.45
C LEU A 227 7.65 -12.84 -12.04
N ALA A 228 8.73 -12.23 -12.50
CA ALA A 228 10.08 -12.62 -12.09
C ALA A 228 10.90 -11.39 -11.69
N ARG A 229 11.71 -11.55 -10.66
CA ARG A 229 12.71 -10.56 -10.25
C ARG A 229 14.10 -11.10 -10.48
N PHE A 230 14.91 -10.40 -11.24
CA PHE A 230 16.32 -10.68 -11.50
C PHE A 230 17.17 -9.77 -10.63
N GLY A 231 18.32 -10.28 -10.19
CA GLY A 231 19.25 -9.51 -9.37
C GLY A 231 20.71 -9.82 -9.72
N LEU A 232 21.51 -8.77 -9.72
CA LEU A 232 22.98 -8.83 -9.80
C LEU A 232 23.53 -8.10 -8.58
N SER A 233 24.41 -8.73 -7.82
CA SER A 233 25.03 -8.16 -6.63
C SER A 233 26.53 -8.32 -6.67
N GLY A 234 27.25 -7.25 -6.31
CA GLY A 234 28.71 -7.25 -6.28
C GLY A 234 29.26 -6.67 -4.98
N VAL A 235 30.46 -7.14 -4.62
CA VAL A 235 31.21 -6.69 -3.45
C VAL A 235 32.62 -6.34 -3.87
N ARG A 236 33.08 -5.13 -3.50
CA ARG A 236 34.46 -4.68 -3.71
C ARG A 236 34.94 -3.93 -2.46
N ASP A 237 35.80 -4.56 -1.70
CA ASP A 237 36.29 -4.03 -0.40
C ASP A 237 35.13 -3.68 0.54
N SER A 238 35.00 -2.43 0.92
CA SER A 238 33.93 -1.91 1.78
C SER A 238 32.66 -1.53 1.00
N LEU A 239 32.69 -1.52 -0.34
CA LEU A 239 31.58 -1.19 -1.22
C LEU A 239 30.80 -2.46 -1.58
N THR A 240 29.48 -2.42 -1.42
CA THR A 240 28.56 -3.38 -2.03
C THR A 240 27.60 -2.64 -2.95
N TYR A 241 27.22 -3.27 -4.06
CA TYR A 241 26.29 -2.68 -5.02
C TYR A 241 25.37 -3.75 -5.61
N GLY A 242 24.24 -3.32 -6.13
CA GLY A 242 23.26 -4.22 -6.73
C GLY A 242 22.38 -3.55 -7.75
N LEU A 243 21.94 -4.36 -8.70
CA LEU A 243 20.96 -4.00 -9.73
C LEU A 243 19.85 -5.03 -9.71
N THR A 244 18.64 -4.59 -9.95
CA THR A 244 17.45 -5.46 -10.03
C THR A 244 16.56 -5.08 -11.20
N LEU A 245 15.87 -6.08 -11.73
CA LEU A 245 14.87 -5.92 -12.77
C LEU A 245 13.66 -6.80 -12.39
N THR A 246 12.47 -6.22 -12.35
CA THR A 246 11.20 -6.92 -12.10
C THR A 246 10.38 -6.89 -13.37
N THR A 247 9.96 -8.06 -13.89
CA THR A 247 9.12 -8.12 -15.09
C THR A 247 7.71 -7.57 -14.81
N PRO A 248 7.00 -7.08 -15.82
CA PRO A 248 5.56 -6.92 -15.72
C PRO A 248 4.88 -8.27 -15.37
N THR A 249 3.70 -8.19 -14.74
CA THR A 249 2.91 -9.39 -14.47
C THR A 249 2.38 -10.05 -15.74
N LEU A 250 2.56 -11.36 -15.85
CA LEU A 250 1.88 -12.23 -16.79
C LEU A 250 0.61 -12.78 -16.12
N GLY A 251 -0.56 -12.34 -16.59
CA GLY A 251 -1.82 -12.77 -16.03
C GLY A 251 -2.16 -14.21 -16.31
N LEU A 252 -2.69 -14.90 -15.31
CA LEU A 252 -3.15 -16.29 -15.42
C LEU A 252 -4.69 -16.34 -15.51
N PHE A 253 -5.36 -15.97 -14.44
CA PHE A 253 -6.82 -15.94 -14.37
C PHE A 253 -7.26 -14.99 -13.25
N GLY A 254 -8.51 -14.55 -13.30
CA GLY A 254 -9.13 -13.76 -12.26
C GLY A 254 -10.60 -13.51 -12.53
N GLY A 255 -11.34 -13.28 -11.46
CA GLY A 255 -12.77 -13.02 -11.50
C GLY A 255 -13.21 -12.23 -10.27
N GLY A 256 -14.40 -11.70 -10.34
CA GLY A 256 -14.98 -10.92 -9.27
C GLY A 256 -16.45 -10.62 -9.50
N SER A 257 -16.99 -9.66 -8.77
CA SER A 257 -18.35 -9.19 -8.91
C SER A 257 -18.43 -7.67 -9.02
N VAL A 258 -19.52 -7.18 -9.60
CA VAL A 258 -19.86 -5.76 -9.67
C VAL A 258 -21.29 -5.57 -9.18
N ASN A 259 -21.46 -4.67 -8.22
CA ASN A 259 -22.76 -4.25 -7.70
C ASN A 259 -22.93 -2.75 -7.95
N TYR A 260 -24.06 -2.38 -8.51
CA TYR A 260 -24.46 -1.01 -8.78
C TYR A 260 -25.87 -0.75 -8.31
N ASN A 261 -26.07 0.37 -7.63
CA ASN A 261 -27.39 0.89 -7.29
C ASN A 261 -27.43 2.40 -7.54
N ASN A 262 -28.49 2.87 -8.19
CA ASN A 262 -28.82 4.28 -8.31
C ASN A 262 -30.35 4.41 -8.25
N THR A 263 -30.84 4.74 -7.07
CA THR A 263 -32.28 4.84 -6.78
C THR A 263 -32.57 6.21 -6.19
N LEU A 264 -33.44 6.97 -6.85
CA LEU A 264 -34.06 8.18 -6.33
C LEU A 264 -35.57 7.94 -6.24
N ILE A 265 -36.13 8.18 -5.07
CA ILE A 265 -37.61 8.21 -4.87
C ILE A 265 -37.96 9.64 -4.47
N ASP A 266 -38.82 10.31 -5.24
CA ASP A 266 -39.14 11.72 -5.11
C ASP A 266 -40.66 11.94 -4.97
N GLN A 267 -41.15 11.97 -3.74
CA GLN A 267 -42.56 12.29 -3.44
C GLN A 267 -42.92 13.75 -3.74
N THR A 268 -41.90 14.62 -3.90
CA THR A 268 -42.15 16.06 -4.20
C THR A 268 -42.52 16.28 -5.66
N GLY A 269 -42.21 15.32 -6.54
CA GLY A 269 -42.42 15.42 -7.97
C GLY A 269 -41.51 16.41 -8.68
N SER A 270 -40.51 16.99 -7.97
CA SER A 270 -39.63 18.04 -8.50
C SER A 270 -38.55 17.47 -9.44
N ILE A 271 -38.11 16.25 -9.19
CA ILE A 271 -37.04 15.56 -9.93
C ILE A 271 -37.59 14.32 -10.64
N GLY A 272 -38.49 13.58 -9.95
CA GLY A 272 -39.06 12.32 -10.35
C GLY A 272 -38.16 11.11 -10.04
N ASP A 273 -38.74 9.92 -10.08
CA ASP A 273 -38.10 8.68 -9.65
C ASP A 273 -37.03 8.21 -10.65
N VAL A 274 -35.89 7.73 -10.11
CA VAL A 274 -34.85 7.01 -10.86
C VAL A 274 -34.67 5.65 -10.24
N MET A 275 -34.63 4.60 -11.05
CA MET A 275 -34.48 3.22 -10.56
C MET A 275 -33.50 2.45 -11.46
N GLY A 276 -32.33 2.12 -10.92
CA GLY A 276 -31.34 1.30 -11.60
C GLY A 276 -30.52 0.50 -10.60
N ALA A 277 -30.62 -0.81 -10.66
CA ALA A 277 -29.83 -1.70 -9.84
C ALA A 277 -29.35 -2.89 -10.66
N SER A 278 -28.14 -3.33 -10.42
CA SER A 278 -27.54 -4.50 -11.05
C SER A 278 -26.52 -5.15 -10.13
N TYR A 279 -26.60 -6.47 -10.01
CA TYR A 279 -25.54 -7.30 -9.44
C TYR A 279 -25.09 -8.33 -10.46
N THR A 280 -23.81 -8.32 -10.77
CA THR A 280 -23.21 -9.26 -11.72
C THR A 280 -22.09 -10.03 -11.03
N PRO A 281 -22.31 -11.31 -10.72
CA PRO A 281 -21.24 -12.22 -10.26
C PRO A 281 -20.39 -12.69 -11.44
N ASP A 282 -19.27 -13.31 -11.15
CA ASP A 282 -18.39 -14.03 -12.10
C ASP A 282 -17.88 -13.17 -13.27
N VAL A 283 -17.66 -11.87 -13.03
CA VAL A 283 -17.08 -10.95 -14.00
C VAL A 283 -15.59 -11.24 -14.14
N LYS A 284 -15.10 -11.32 -15.37
CA LYS A 284 -13.65 -11.48 -15.62
C LYS A 284 -12.86 -10.27 -15.09
N ALA A 285 -11.86 -10.55 -14.27
CA ALA A 285 -10.98 -9.53 -13.74
C ALA A 285 -9.61 -9.52 -14.44
N LYS A 286 -8.94 -8.35 -14.39
CA LYS A 286 -7.55 -8.17 -14.80
C LYS A 286 -6.83 -7.26 -13.80
N HIS A 287 -5.57 -7.59 -13.51
CA HIS A 287 -4.67 -6.71 -12.76
C HIS A 287 -3.29 -6.72 -13.43
N ARG A 288 -2.57 -5.57 -13.42
CA ARG A 288 -1.26 -5.43 -14.06
C ARG A 288 -0.30 -4.71 -13.13
N SER A 289 0.92 -5.25 -13.02
CA SER A 289 2.05 -4.57 -12.40
C SER A 289 3.06 -4.14 -13.47
N PRO A 290 3.77 -3.01 -13.25
CA PRO A 290 4.72 -2.47 -14.23
C PRO A 290 6.02 -3.29 -14.34
N LEU A 291 6.82 -2.96 -15.34
CA LEU A 291 8.25 -3.21 -15.34
C LEU A 291 8.89 -2.36 -14.27
N GLY A 292 9.73 -2.96 -13.40
CA GLY A 292 10.47 -2.26 -12.37
C GLY A 292 11.98 -2.45 -12.52
N ALA A 293 12.76 -1.42 -12.20
CA ALA A 293 14.22 -1.47 -12.15
C ALA A 293 14.73 -0.77 -10.90
N GLY A 294 15.66 -1.39 -10.20
CA GLY A 294 16.25 -0.86 -8.99
C GLY A 294 17.78 -0.89 -9.04
N ALA A 295 18.40 0.07 -8.38
CA ALA A 295 19.85 0.09 -8.13
C ALA A 295 20.13 0.54 -6.69
N GLY A 296 21.22 0.04 -6.13
CA GLY A 296 21.64 0.44 -4.80
C GLY A 296 23.10 0.20 -4.55
N ALA A 297 23.62 0.94 -3.57
CA ALA A 297 24.98 0.77 -3.09
C ALA A 297 25.05 0.98 -1.58
N SER A 298 26.04 0.36 -0.94
CA SER A 298 26.38 0.70 0.44
C SER A 298 27.88 0.71 0.66
N TYR A 299 28.34 1.59 1.52
CA TYR A 299 29.75 1.75 1.86
C TYR A 299 29.95 1.67 3.36
N GLY A 300 30.87 0.77 3.77
CA GLY A 300 31.21 0.53 5.18
C GLY A 300 32.51 1.23 5.59
N PHE A 301 32.50 1.89 6.75
CA PHE A 301 33.70 2.50 7.36
C PHE A 301 33.61 2.38 8.89
N GLY A 302 34.64 1.80 9.51
CA GLY A 302 34.58 1.50 10.93
C GLY A 302 33.40 0.60 11.29
N GLY A 303 32.63 0.98 12.31
CA GLY A 303 31.38 0.29 12.70
C GLY A 303 30.14 0.76 11.97
N THR A 304 30.24 1.68 11.01
CA THR A 304 29.13 2.33 10.32
C THR A 304 29.05 1.87 8.87
N ARG A 305 27.82 1.78 8.34
CA ARG A 305 27.54 1.56 6.91
C ARG A 305 26.44 2.52 6.45
N VAL A 306 26.67 3.18 5.34
CA VAL A 306 25.71 4.06 4.68
C VAL A 306 25.14 3.33 3.47
N HIS A 307 23.85 3.50 3.21
CA HIS A 307 23.10 2.88 2.14
C HIS A 307 22.43 3.94 1.29
N ALA A 308 22.38 3.71 -0.03
CA ALA A 308 21.56 4.46 -0.96
C ALA A 308 20.90 3.49 -1.95
N ALA A 309 19.66 3.76 -2.28
CA ALA A 309 18.95 3.00 -3.29
C ALA A 309 17.99 3.89 -4.09
N ILE A 310 17.73 3.47 -5.33
CA ILE A 310 16.74 4.05 -6.22
C ILE A 310 15.88 2.92 -6.79
N ASP A 311 14.63 3.23 -7.06
CA ASP A 311 13.66 2.33 -7.67
C ASP A 311 12.84 3.10 -8.71
N TRP A 312 12.69 2.52 -9.90
CA TRP A 312 11.88 3.05 -10.97
C TRP A 312 10.88 2.01 -11.42
N ASN A 313 9.63 2.44 -11.60
CA ASN A 313 8.56 1.61 -12.13
C ASN A 313 7.96 2.29 -13.35
N ALA A 314 7.79 1.54 -14.43
CA ALA A 314 7.29 2.04 -15.69
C ALA A 314 5.79 2.34 -15.65
N GLU A 315 5.32 3.11 -16.62
CA GLU A 315 3.90 3.33 -16.86
C GLU A 315 3.17 2.02 -17.18
N VAL A 316 1.94 1.89 -16.66
CA VAL A 316 0.96 0.91 -17.10
C VAL A 316 -0.17 1.64 -17.79
N ALA A 317 -0.27 1.47 -19.13
CA ALA A 317 -1.34 2.09 -19.93
C ALA A 317 -2.73 1.68 -19.39
N LYS A 318 -3.71 2.58 -19.53
CA LYS A 318 -5.08 2.36 -19.07
C LYS A 318 -5.66 1.04 -19.57
N TYR A 319 -6.28 0.28 -18.68
CA TYR A 319 -6.91 -0.99 -19.00
C TYR A 319 -8.19 -1.20 -18.18
N THR A 320 -9.08 -2.05 -18.65
CA THR A 320 -10.27 -2.46 -17.91
C THR A 320 -9.90 -3.54 -16.89
N VAL A 321 -10.20 -3.26 -15.62
CA VAL A 321 -10.07 -4.22 -14.50
C VAL A 321 -11.26 -5.15 -14.47
N LEU A 322 -12.48 -4.60 -14.47
CA LEU A 322 -13.78 -5.29 -14.48
C LEU A 322 -14.77 -4.53 -15.36
N GLU A 323 -15.68 -5.23 -15.99
CA GLU A 323 -16.76 -4.65 -16.78
C GLU A 323 -18.04 -5.45 -16.63
N SER A 324 -19.13 -4.82 -16.18
CA SER A 324 -20.43 -5.47 -16.06
C SER A 324 -21.10 -5.61 -17.43
N PRO A 325 -22.04 -6.54 -17.62
CA PRO A 325 -23.02 -6.46 -18.68
C PRO A 325 -23.80 -5.14 -18.62
N THR A 326 -24.32 -4.70 -19.76
CA THR A 326 -25.20 -3.53 -19.84
C THR A 326 -26.55 -3.82 -19.20
N PHE A 327 -27.07 -2.90 -18.40
CA PHE A 327 -28.38 -3.00 -17.76
C PHE A 327 -29.17 -1.69 -17.92
N THR A 328 -30.47 -1.73 -17.67
CA THR A 328 -31.36 -0.58 -17.83
C THR A 328 -31.48 0.20 -16.53
N VAL A 329 -31.49 1.53 -16.63
CA VAL A 329 -31.83 2.47 -15.57
C VAL A 329 -33.08 3.25 -16.01
N HIS A 330 -34.15 3.14 -15.26
CA HIS A 330 -35.41 3.85 -15.50
C HIS A 330 -35.33 5.27 -14.95
N LYS A 331 -35.70 6.26 -15.76
CA LYS A 331 -35.71 7.68 -15.41
C LYS A 331 -36.98 8.36 -15.89
N PRO A 332 -37.42 9.46 -15.29
CA PRO A 332 -38.60 10.23 -15.76
C PRO A 332 -38.44 10.72 -17.19
N SER A 333 -37.23 11.01 -17.64
CA SER A 333 -36.89 11.45 -19.00
C SER A 333 -36.82 10.31 -20.03
N GLY A 334 -37.10 9.07 -19.64
CA GLY A 334 -36.94 7.85 -20.42
C GLY A 334 -35.79 6.96 -19.97
N ASP A 335 -35.87 5.70 -20.30
CA ASP A 335 -34.91 4.67 -19.93
C ASP A 335 -33.53 4.95 -20.56
N SER A 336 -32.48 4.64 -19.81
CA SER A 336 -31.11 4.65 -20.28
C SER A 336 -30.40 3.33 -19.97
N THR A 337 -29.38 2.97 -20.72
CA THR A 337 -28.53 1.81 -20.46
C THR A 337 -27.22 2.25 -19.79
N VAL A 338 -26.74 1.46 -18.86
CA VAL A 338 -25.49 1.68 -18.12
C VAL A 338 -24.63 0.41 -18.16
N THR A 339 -23.33 0.59 -18.37
CA THR A 339 -22.30 -0.44 -18.19
C THR A 339 -21.34 0.08 -17.15
N VAL A 340 -21.14 -0.66 -16.07
CA VAL A 340 -20.14 -0.30 -15.05
C VAL A 340 -18.77 -0.80 -15.51
N VAL A 341 -17.87 0.14 -15.82
CA VAL A 341 -16.50 -0.17 -16.23
C VAL A 341 -15.54 0.32 -15.15
N ILE A 342 -14.78 -0.59 -14.58
CA ILE A 342 -13.72 -0.31 -13.62
C ILE A 342 -12.40 -0.33 -14.39
N THR A 343 -11.68 0.78 -14.38
CA THR A 343 -10.39 0.90 -15.09
C THR A 343 -9.26 1.16 -14.11
N ASP A 344 -8.02 0.89 -14.52
CA ASP A 344 -6.82 1.30 -13.82
C ASP A 344 -5.77 1.81 -14.81
N ARG A 345 -4.92 2.71 -14.33
CA ARG A 345 -3.77 3.29 -15.03
C ARG A 345 -2.72 3.67 -14.01
N ARG A 346 -1.45 3.48 -14.35
CA ARG A 346 -0.29 3.85 -13.53
C ARG A 346 0.68 4.68 -14.36
N ASP A 347 1.07 5.85 -13.87
CA ASP A 347 2.16 6.63 -14.45
C ASP A 347 3.51 6.06 -14.00
N ALA A 348 4.58 6.38 -14.72
CA ALA A 348 5.90 6.00 -14.29
C ALA A 348 6.29 6.75 -13.01
N VAL A 349 6.93 6.05 -12.08
CA VAL A 349 7.33 6.62 -10.79
C VAL A 349 8.79 6.31 -10.48
N PHE A 350 9.46 7.25 -9.82
CA PHE A 350 10.84 7.13 -9.37
C PHE A 350 10.93 7.42 -7.87
N ASN A 351 11.48 6.48 -7.12
CA ASN A 351 11.69 6.58 -5.69
C ASN A 351 13.18 6.50 -5.34
N TRP A 352 13.56 7.09 -4.23
CA TRP A 352 14.92 7.04 -3.71
C TRP A 352 14.94 6.95 -2.19
N GLY A 353 16.04 6.46 -1.63
CA GLY A 353 16.20 6.38 -0.19
C GLY A 353 17.65 6.33 0.25
N LEU A 354 17.84 6.73 1.51
CA LEU A 354 19.11 6.70 2.23
C LEU A 354 18.93 5.94 3.55
N GLY A 355 19.98 5.22 3.95
CA GLY A 355 19.97 4.45 5.19
C GLY A 355 21.32 4.52 5.91
N LEU A 356 21.26 4.40 7.22
CA LEU A 356 22.41 4.35 8.11
C LEU A 356 22.31 3.13 9.02
N GLU A 357 23.40 2.38 9.11
CA GLU A 357 23.58 1.26 10.04
C GLU A 357 24.81 1.52 10.88
N HIS A 358 24.72 1.33 12.20
CA HIS A 358 25.84 1.47 13.11
C HIS A 358 25.90 0.36 14.15
N LYS A 359 27.05 -0.31 14.25
CA LYS A 359 27.30 -1.36 15.24
C LYS A 359 27.78 -0.75 16.56
N PHE A 360 27.02 -0.90 17.63
CA PHE A 360 27.38 -0.46 18.98
C PHE A 360 28.17 -1.52 19.77
N GLY A 361 28.69 -2.50 19.09
CA GLY A 361 29.46 -3.62 19.65
C GLY A 361 29.19 -4.91 18.89
N ALA A 362 29.40 -6.05 19.55
CA ALA A 362 29.25 -7.35 18.92
C ALA A 362 27.77 -7.81 18.79
N THR A 363 26.89 -7.27 19.64
CA THR A 363 25.53 -7.79 19.80
C THR A 363 24.42 -6.80 19.40
N LEU A 364 24.71 -5.51 19.33
CA LEU A 364 23.70 -4.48 19.07
C LEU A 364 24.07 -3.67 17.84
N THR A 365 23.11 -3.56 16.90
CA THR A 365 23.21 -2.68 15.73
C THR A 365 22.00 -1.76 15.69
N GLY A 366 22.20 -0.47 15.46
CA GLY A 366 21.17 0.53 15.27
C GLY A 366 21.00 0.91 13.81
N PHE A 367 19.81 1.31 13.42
CA PHE A 367 19.42 1.65 12.07
C PHE A 367 18.58 2.91 12.04
N ALA A 368 18.76 3.70 10.97
CA ALA A 368 17.89 4.82 10.62
C ALA A 368 17.81 4.94 9.10
N SER A 369 16.66 5.32 8.56
CA SER A 369 16.51 5.51 7.13
C SER A 369 15.42 6.52 6.79
N TYR A 370 15.51 7.02 5.57
CA TYR A 370 14.51 7.84 4.89
C TYR A 370 14.35 7.37 3.46
N HIS A 371 13.11 7.30 2.97
CA HIS A 371 12.85 7.09 1.55
C HIS A 371 11.55 7.77 1.11
N THR A 372 11.41 7.98 -0.20
CA THR A 372 10.17 8.39 -0.84
C THR A 372 9.40 7.16 -1.29
N ASP A 373 8.08 7.23 -1.24
CA ASP A 373 7.17 6.26 -1.83
C ASP A 373 6.05 7.01 -2.56
N LEU A 374 6.39 7.49 -3.76
CA LEU A 374 5.51 8.30 -4.58
C LEU A 374 4.46 7.40 -5.25
N SER A 375 3.26 7.94 -5.41
CA SER A 375 2.15 7.24 -6.05
C SER A 375 2.31 7.23 -7.57
N ALA A 376 2.24 6.06 -8.18
CA ALA A 376 2.17 5.89 -9.63
C ALA A 376 0.78 6.22 -10.21
N ARG A 377 -0.19 6.61 -9.38
CA ARG A 377 -1.52 6.94 -9.84
C ARG A 377 -1.57 8.37 -10.37
N ASN A 378 -2.20 8.56 -11.55
CA ASN A 378 -2.45 9.88 -12.10
C ASN A 378 -3.51 10.60 -11.25
N GLN A 379 -3.13 11.75 -10.67
CA GLN A 379 -3.97 12.55 -9.78
C GLN A 379 -5.11 13.28 -10.51
N GLY A 380 -5.01 13.46 -11.81
CA GLY A 380 -6.01 14.16 -12.65
C GLY A 380 -7.15 13.26 -13.15
N GLU A 381 -7.07 11.94 -12.97
CA GLU A 381 -8.12 11.01 -13.38
C GLU A 381 -9.03 10.64 -12.21
N ALA A 382 -10.34 10.54 -12.48
CA ALA A 382 -11.30 10.07 -11.48
C ALA A 382 -10.92 8.66 -11.03
N PRO A 383 -10.97 8.40 -9.69
CA PRO A 383 -10.62 7.11 -9.16
C PRO A 383 -11.58 6.04 -9.67
N SER A 384 -11.06 5.00 -10.28
CA SER A 384 -11.85 3.89 -10.76
C SER A 384 -11.63 2.61 -9.92
N ALA A 385 -10.47 2.00 -9.99
CA ALA A 385 -10.16 0.80 -9.21
C ALA A 385 -9.69 1.15 -7.79
N SER A 386 -8.90 2.21 -7.63
CA SER A 386 -8.41 2.66 -6.32
C SER A 386 -8.92 4.06 -5.99
N ILE A 387 -9.21 4.31 -4.72
CA ILE A 387 -9.61 5.62 -4.20
C ILE A 387 -8.45 6.39 -3.57
N THR A 388 -7.24 5.83 -3.62
CA THR A 388 -6.04 6.39 -2.98
C THR A 388 -4.96 6.75 -3.99
N ALA A 389 -4.24 7.86 -3.78
CA ALA A 389 -3.22 8.38 -4.69
C ALA A 389 -2.29 9.38 -3.98
N TRP A 390 -1.58 8.97 -2.93
CA TRP A 390 -0.79 9.88 -2.10
C TRP A 390 0.70 9.66 -2.27
N ASP A 391 1.46 10.73 -2.36
CA ASP A 391 2.91 10.71 -2.27
C ASP A 391 3.34 10.63 -0.82
N LEU A 392 4.15 9.64 -0.46
CA LEU A 392 4.58 9.39 0.90
C LEU A 392 6.07 9.65 1.08
N ASN A 393 6.41 10.08 2.28
CA ASN A 393 7.75 10.16 2.80
C ASN A 393 7.84 9.26 4.03
N ASP A 394 8.85 8.43 4.07
CA ASP A 394 9.04 7.39 5.05
C ASP A 394 10.30 7.58 5.86
N VAL A 395 10.17 7.45 7.18
CA VAL A 395 11.29 7.42 8.12
C VAL A 395 11.20 6.12 8.92
N ALA A 396 12.29 5.37 8.99
CA ALA A 396 12.37 4.19 9.84
C ALA A 396 13.57 4.31 10.79
N ALA A 397 13.42 3.75 11.99
CA ALA A 397 14.50 3.59 12.95
C ALA A 397 14.29 2.32 13.77
N GLY A 398 15.38 1.72 14.23
CA GLY A 398 15.30 0.52 15.04
C GLY A 398 16.64 -0.07 15.39
N VAL A 399 16.57 -1.26 15.98
CA VAL A 399 17.75 -1.98 16.45
C VAL A 399 17.62 -3.47 16.17
N THR A 400 18.75 -4.13 15.97
CA THR A 400 18.82 -5.60 16.01
C THR A 400 19.71 -6.04 17.15
N TRP A 401 19.32 -7.16 17.81
CA TRP A 401 20.13 -7.84 18.81
C TRP A 401 20.54 -9.21 18.31
N HIS A 402 21.83 -9.45 18.28
CA HIS A 402 22.40 -10.75 17.98
C HIS A 402 22.59 -11.56 19.26
N VAL A 403 21.94 -12.72 19.34
CA VAL A 403 22.04 -13.66 20.46
C VAL A 403 22.28 -15.06 19.91
N MET A 404 23.47 -15.62 20.14
CA MET A 404 23.86 -16.94 19.62
C MET A 404 23.80 -17.02 18.08
N ARG A 405 22.77 -17.69 17.54
CA ARG A 405 22.51 -17.85 16.10
C ARG A 405 21.26 -17.10 15.64
N SER A 406 20.73 -16.24 16.49
CA SER A 406 19.50 -15.50 16.21
C SER A 406 19.72 -14.00 16.22
N ASP A 407 19.09 -13.32 15.26
CA ASP A 407 18.93 -11.87 15.26
C ASP A 407 17.48 -11.53 15.53
N PHE A 408 17.25 -10.72 16.54
CA PHE A 408 15.95 -10.14 16.86
C PHE A 408 15.95 -8.68 16.43
N ALA A 409 14.91 -8.27 15.72
CA ALA A 409 14.73 -6.90 15.26
C ALA A 409 13.52 -6.26 15.92
N LEU A 410 13.67 -5.00 16.32
CA LEU A 410 12.60 -4.13 16.74
C LEU A 410 12.78 -2.76 16.09
N GLY A 411 11.74 -2.26 15.46
CA GLY A 411 11.78 -0.96 14.81
C GLY A 411 10.44 -0.27 14.76
N VAL A 412 10.51 1.01 14.43
CA VAL A 412 9.35 1.86 14.15
C VAL A 412 9.57 2.50 12.79
N THR A 413 8.57 2.40 11.95
CA THR A 413 8.50 3.13 10.68
C THR A 413 7.34 4.10 10.72
N THR A 414 7.55 5.27 10.17
CA THR A 414 6.52 6.30 10.03
C THR A 414 6.52 6.82 8.60
N ALA A 415 5.34 6.85 7.96
CA ALA A 415 5.14 7.50 6.69
C ALA A 415 4.14 8.65 6.81
N PHE A 416 4.29 9.66 6.01
CA PHE A 416 3.42 10.83 5.98
C PHE A 416 3.31 11.39 4.57
N GLY A 417 2.09 11.78 4.21
CA GLY A 417 1.79 12.42 2.94
C GLY A 417 0.51 13.25 3.03
N ASN A 418 0.46 14.32 2.27
CA ASN A 418 -0.70 15.17 2.11
C ASN A 418 -0.93 15.40 0.63
N GLN A 419 -2.20 15.35 0.20
CA GLN A 419 -2.53 15.56 -1.19
C GLN A 419 -3.90 16.21 -1.38
N PRO A 420 -4.05 17.11 -2.36
CA PRO A 420 -5.37 17.54 -2.82
C PRO A 420 -6.16 16.31 -3.30
N THR A 421 -7.40 16.19 -2.87
CA THR A 421 -8.29 15.11 -3.32
C THR A 421 -9.18 15.66 -4.42
N PRO A 422 -9.01 15.26 -5.69
CA PRO A 422 -9.77 15.86 -6.80
C PRO A 422 -11.26 15.53 -6.75
N SER A 423 -11.64 14.42 -6.09
CA SER A 423 -13.05 14.06 -5.87
C SER A 423 -13.19 12.97 -4.81
N VAL A 424 -14.30 12.95 -4.09
CA VAL A 424 -14.69 11.79 -3.28
C VAL A 424 -15.32 10.75 -4.21
N PRO A 425 -14.82 9.49 -4.24
CA PRO A 425 -15.43 8.43 -5.02
C PRO A 425 -16.90 8.22 -4.63
N GLY A 426 -17.78 8.08 -5.61
CA GLY A 426 -19.22 7.93 -5.40
C GLY A 426 -20.02 9.22 -5.64
N SER A 427 -19.38 10.37 -5.81
CA SER A 427 -20.06 11.53 -6.34
C SER A 427 -20.49 11.28 -7.78
N THR A 428 -21.77 11.52 -8.07
CA THR A 428 -22.30 11.49 -9.43
C THR A 428 -21.71 12.61 -10.26
N GLU A 429 -21.49 12.38 -11.56
CA GLU A 429 -21.26 13.47 -12.52
C GLU A 429 -22.36 14.53 -12.33
N GLY A 430 -21.97 15.75 -11.95
CA GLY A 430 -22.87 16.88 -11.76
C GLY A 430 -23.26 17.24 -10.31
N ALA A 431 -22.87 16.48 -9.31
CA ALA A 431 -23.00 16.94 -7.91
C ALA A 431 -21.95 18.02 -7.61
N PRO A 432 -22.35 19.19 -7.02
CA PRO A 432 -21.36 20.19 -6.61
C PRO A 432 -20.49 19.61 -5.50
N MET A 433 -19.21 19.41 -5.80
CA MET A 433 -18.22 18.95 -4.84
C MET A 433 -17.70 20.13 -4.01
N PRO A 434 -17.40 19.92 -2.72
CA PRO A 434 -16.63 20.91 -1.98
C PRO A 434 -15.31 21.17 -2.72
N GLN A 435 -15.01 22.44 -2.96
CA GLN A 435 -13.69 22.85 -3.41
C GLN A 435 -12.74 22.73 -2.20
N ASP A 436 -11.47 22.38 -2.43
CA ASP A 436 -10.44 22.25 -1.39
C ASP A 436 -10.51 21.01 -0.47
N LEU A 437 -10.82 19.85 -1.04
CA LEU A 437 -10.63 18.60 -0.32
C LEU A 437 -9.13 18.32 -0.14
N GLN A 438 -8.71 18.16 1.12
CA GLN A 438 -7.35 17.74 1.46
C GLN A 438 -7.40 16.36 2.11
N THR A 439 -6.58 15.46 1.62
CA THR A 439 -6.41 14.16 2.27
C THR A 439 -5.09 14.14 3.02
N HIS A 440 -5.17 13.74 4.27
CA HIS A 440 -4.03 13.52 5.15
C HIS A 440 -3.92 12.05 5.46
N GLU A 441 -2.76 11.51 5.23
CA GLU A 441 -2.48 10.14 5.59
C GLU A 441 -1.42 10.04 6.68
N LYS A 442 -1.65 9.12 7.61
CA LYS A 442 -0.77 8.85 8.75
C LYS A 442 -0.68 7.37 9.12
N LEU A 443 0.52 6.74 9.20
CA LEU A 443 0.79 5.38 9.70
C LEU A 443 1.94 5.31 10.70
N VAL A 444 1.78 4.51 11.72
CA VAL A 444 2.86 4.02 12.57
C VAL A 444 2.91 2.51 12.49
N THR A 445 4.06 1.98 12.18
CA THR A 445 4.32 0.54 12.14
C THR A 445 5.37 0.19 13.17
N VAL A 446 5.02 -0.67 14.12
CA VAL A 446 5.99 -1.34 14.98
C VAL A 446 6.34 -2.66 14.33
N SER A 447 7.58 -2.80 13.91
CA SER A 447 8.08 -3.97 13.21
C SER A 447 8.83 -4.88 14.15
N LEU A 448 8.53 -6.18 14.06
CA LEU A 448 9.26 -7.25 14.72
C LEU A 448 9.85 -8.19 13.66
N GLY A 449 11.02 -8.72 13.96
CA GLY A 449 11.65 -9.71 13.11
C GLY A 449 12.52 -10.66 13.88
N TRP A 450 12.55 -11.89 13.43
CA TRP A 450 13.41 -12.92 13.94
C TRP A 450 14.07 -13.67 12.77
N LYS A 451 15.38 -13.80 12.84
CA LYS A 451 16.18 -14.56 11.90
C LYS A 451 17.03 -15.56 12.67
N ILE A 452 17.09 -16.79 12.20
CA ILE A 452 18.02 -17.82 12.69
C ILE A 452 18.99 -18.22 11.60
N THR A 453 20.26 -18.36 11.96
CA THR A 453 21.35 -18.78 11.06
C THR A 453 21.78 -20.19 11.44
N TYR A 454 21.89 -21.11 10.47
CA TYR A 454 22.24 -22.53 10.70
C TYR A 454 23.28 -23.06 9.68
#